data_ae65601a81570ef23aa289d70d9355a8
#
_entry.id   ae65601a81570ef23aa289d70d9355a8
#
_cell.length_a   1.000
_cell.length_b   1.000
_cell.length_c   1.000
_cell.angle_alpha   90.00
_cell.angle_beta   90.00
_cell.angle_gamma   90.00
#
_symmetry.space_group_name_H-M   'P 1'
#
loop_
_entity.id
_entity.type
_entity.pdbx_description
1 polymer ?
#
loop_
_entity_poly.entity_id
_entity_poly.type
_entity_poly.pdbx_seq_one_letter_code
_entity_poly.pdbx_strand_id
1 'polypeptide(L)'
;MHFPNLADCLQPPVECTTRDVCSIASTVSFTSTGNSYKYITSALFAHTGYLYTQDSGLTLSFLHRKLRAAVTAVLSDPCDETFSITTAINYANGAPHMGHAYEAVSSDVIARYHRAYGRKVLFQTGSDEHGQKIAEAAEVAGCAPIDLCDKHVLLFQTLNEKIQISNDVYNRTTSDAHKKACAALFKRSKDTGDIYLDTYEGWYNVREETFVTENDAALSEYKDPVSGLPLKKMSEASYFFAQSKYQDRLVKHIETNPEFIQPTRRRNEILVRLREDKLRDLSVSRTTFDWGIPVPDAPGHVLYVWFDALTNYLTGTGWPDVPCDETPDSKKIKNKNAFWPADVHIIGKDIIWFHCVIWPCMLWSAGLPLPKTVFGHGFVMAGDGQKMSKSIGNVVDPLVQLEKYSSDTFRYYLMRGGVYGSDIPFSEQALVLTHNSDLADVLGNLVHRATNLCLKNCDGKVPDALGTASVVDVPLLRAQTEMAFTGFKTHEACELAINAVKDTNKFLTESAPWAVKGDGAELKKVRPCAFPKSRHTVLPKLVTVVHTSRYTSDTFLFQKRRKSFARLWKPRTSPRTFCRR
;
A
#
# COMPACT_ATOMS: atom_id res chain seq x y z
N MET A 1 -17.59 32.40 -15.25
CA MET A 1 -17.54 33.08 -13.95
C MET A 1 -16.06 33.28 -13.64
N HIS A 2 -15.64 34.57 -13.54
CA HIS A 2 -14.26 34.93 -13.25
C HIS A 2 -13.97 34.65 -11.77
N PHE A 3 -12.95 33.85 -11.47
CA PHE A 3 -12.36 33.73 -10.15
C PHE A 3 -11.26 34.80 -10.00
N PRO A 4 -11.21 35.59 -8.91
CA PRO A 4 -10.13 36.52 -8.67
C PRO A 4 -8.81 35.77 -8.37
N ASN A 5 -7.73 36.41 -8.82
CA ASN A 5 -6.36 35.87 -8.76
C ASN A 5 -5.88 35.77 -7.30
N LEU A 6 -5.20 34.67 -6.95
CA LEU A 6 -4.70 34.38 -5.58
C LEU A 6 -3.71 35.47 -5.06
N ALA A 7 -3.18 36.29 -5.95
CA ALA A 7 -2.24 37.38 -5.61
C ALA A 7 -2.87 38.55 -4.86
N ASP A 8 -4.18 38.72 -4.95
CA ASP A 8 -4.88 39.83 -4.30
C ASP A 8 -5.24 39.58 -2.82
N CYS A 9 -4.97 38.37 -2.32
CA CYS A 9 -5.20 37.97 -0.92
C CYS A 9 -4.00 38.19 0.02
N LEU A 10 -2.92 38.82 -0.45
CA LEU A 10 -1.69 39.05 0.32
C LEU A 10 -1.52 40.48 0.83
N GLN A 11 -2.61 41.22 1.09
CA GLN A 11 -2.54 42.47 1.81
C GLN A 11 -2.81 42.26 3.32
N PRO A 12 -2.17 43.04 4.23
CA PRO A 12 -2.22 42.80 5.67
C PRO A 12 -3.62 43.01 6.27
N PRO A 13 -3.92 42.42 7.45
CA PRO A 13 -5.25 42.02 7.86
C PRO A 13 -6.21 43.14 8.11
N VAL A 14 -7.34 43.09 7.44
CA VAL A 14 -8.59 43.69 7.94
C VAL A 14 -9.13 42.72 9.01
N GLU A 15 -9.52 43.23 10.18
CA GLU A 15 -10.06 42.44 11.29
C GLU A 15 -11.22 41.54 10.82
N CYS A 16 -10.98 40.23 10.78
CA CYS A 16 -12.00 39.25 10.45
C CYS A 16 -12.88 39.03 11.68
N THR A 17 -14.12 39.46 11.62
CA THR A 17 -15.07 39.35 12.73
C THR A 17 -15.64 37.95 12.84
N THR A 18 -16.10 37.54 14.03
CA THR A 18 -16.74 36.25 14.29
C THR A 18 -17.95 35.94 13.40
N ARG A 19 -18.52 36.95 12.72
CA ARG A 19 -19.60 36.81 11.74
C ARG A 19 -19.14 36.16 10.44
N ASP A 20 -17.92 36.48 9.98
CA ASP A 20 -17.41 35.98 8.70
C ASP A 20 -17.11 34.48 8.76
N VAL A 21 -16.64 34.01 9.93
CA VAL A 21 -16.41 32.57 10.17
C VAL A 21 -17.72 31.77 10.25
N CYS A 22 -18.80 32.39 10.78
CA CYS A 22 -20.13 31.78 10.81
C CYS A 22 -20.79 31.72 9.42
N SER A 23 -20.54 32.71 8.55
CA SER A 23 -21.06 32.77 7.19
C SER A 23 -20.45 31.64 6.31
N ILE A 24 -19.15 31.38 6.43
CA ILE A 24 -18.48 30.31 5.69
C ILE A 24 -19.01 28.93 6.12
N ALA A 25 -19.32 28.73 7.40
CA ALA A 25 -19.85 27.48 7.92
C ALA A 25 -21.33 27.21 7.58
N SER A 26 -22.11 28.26 7.27
CA SER A 26 -23.53 28.13 6.92
C SER A 26 -23.78 27.97 5.41
N THR A 27 -22.79 28.24 4.56
CA THR A 27 -22.92 28.16 3.09
C THR A 27 -22.48 26.82 2.51
N VAL A 28 -21.97 25.89 3.34
CA VAL A 28 -21.61 24.55 2.91
C VAL A 28 -22.83 23.62 3.03
N SER A 29 -23.65 23.58 2.00
CA SER A 29 -24.70 22.58 1.86
C SER A 29 -24.03 21.25 1.51
N PHE A 30 -24.22 20.25 2.37
CA PHE A 30 -23.71 18.90 2.17
C PHE A 30 -24.50 18.20 1.07
N THR A 31 -23.93 18.08 -0.12
CA THR A 31 -24.39 17.13 -1.12
C THR A 31 -23.48 15.92 -1.09
N SER A 32 -24.06 14.73 -1.10
CA SER A 32 -23.43 13.43 -0.88
C SER A 32 -22.56 12.91 -2.04
N THR A 33 -21.71 13.75 -2.64
CA THR A 33 -20.79 13.32 -3.69
C THR A 33 -19.36 13.34 -3.18
N GLY A 34 -18.67 12.17 -3.22
CA GLY A 34 -17.40 11.88 -2.56
C GLY A 34 -16.19 12.80 -2.82
N ASN A 35 -16.29 13.79 -3.73
CA ASN A 35 -15.22 14.74 -4.02
C ASN A 35 -15.20 15.98 -3.10
N SER A 36 -16.29 16.30 -2.42
CA SER A 36 -16.39 17.49 -1.57
C SER A 36 -15.56 17.40 -0.29
N TYR A 37 -15.25 16.20 0.18
CA TYR A 37 -14.54 15.98 1.44
C TYR A 37 -13.04 16.34 1.40
N LYS A 38 -12.38 16.15 0.27
CA LYS A 38 -10.93 16.45 0.12
C LYS A 38 -10.63 17.94 0.23
N TYR A 39 -11.49 18.79 -0.27
CA TYR A 39 -11.30 20.26 -0.23
C TYR A 39 -11.55 20.85 1.16
N ILE A 40 -12.49 20.29 1.92
CA ILE A 40 -12.82 20.77 3.27
C ILE A 40 -11.67 20.50 4.24
N THR A 41 -11.04 19.32 4.16
CA THR A 41 -9.90 18.97 5.02
C THR A 41 -8.66 19.80 4.70
N SER A 42 -8.35 20.02 3.42
CA SER A 42 -7.20 20.84 3.01
C SER A 42 -7.38 22.33 3.37
N ALA A 43 -8.59 22.88 3.22
CA ALA A 43 -8.90 24.26 3.60
C ALA A 43 -8.86 24.47 5.12
N LEU A 44 -9.34 23.50 5.91
CA LEU A 44 -9.26 23.54 7.37
C LEU A 44 -7.82 23.47 7.88
N PHE A 45 -6.95 22.67 7.24
CA PHE A 45 -5.53 22.58 7.63
C PHE A 45 -4.73 23.83 7.28
N ALA A 46 -4.97 24.45 6.12
CA ALA A 46 -4.32 25.70 5.75
C ALA A 46 -4.69 26.83 6.71
N HIS A 47 -5.95 26.86 7.20
CA HIS A 47 -6.41 27.86 8.16
C HIS A 47 -5.94 27.62 9.60
N THR A 48 -5.80 26.36 10.04
CA THR A 48 -5.29 26.05 11.39
C THR A 48 -3.81 26.34 11.55
N GLY A 49 -3.00 26.17 10.51
CA GLY A 49 -1.59 26.58 10.50
C GLY A 49 -1.40 28.10 10.65
N TYR A 50 -2.34 28.90 10.15
CA TYR A 50 -2.28 30.36 10.22
C TYR A 50 -2.74 30.91 11.59
N LEU A 51 -3.62 30.19 12.30
CA LEU A 51 -4.14 30.59 13.61
C LEU A 51 -3.24 30.24 14.80
N TYR A 52 -2.17 29.49 14.58
CA TYR A 52 -1.25 29.08 15.64
C TYR A 52 -0.29 30.17 16.10
N THR A 53 -0.32 31.36 15.49
CA THR A 53 0.62 32.46 15.76
C THR A 53 0.02 33.64 16.55
N GLN A 54 -1.25 33.58 16.99
CA GLN A 54 -1.84 34.67 17.80
C GLN A 54 -2.66 34.17 18.99
N ASP A 55 -2.31 34.71 20.16
CA ASP A 55 -2.90 34.54 21.48
C ASP A 55 -4.43 34.64 21.51
N SER A 56 -5.13 33.51 21.66
CA SER A 56 -6.44 33.47 22.33
C SER A 56 -6.90 32.05 22.62
N GLY A 57 -6.81 31.61 23.86
CA GLY A 57 -7.18 30.28 24.33
C GLY A 57 -8.66 29.87 24.17
N LEU A 58 -9.53 30.78 23.74
CA LEU A 58 -10.97 30.55 23.52
C LEU A 58 -11.29 29.96 22.13
N THR A 59 -10.51 30.25 21.14
CA THR A 59 -10.71 29.84 19.74
C THR A 59 -10.36 28.38 19.50
N LEU A 60 -9.33 27.87 20.19
CA LEU A 60 -8.85 26.50 20.04
C LEU A 60 -9.87 25.45 20.54
N SER A 61 -10.54 25.70 21.65
CA SER A 61 -11.54 24.77 22.21
C SER A 61 -12.83 24.71 21.37
N PHE A 62 -13.18 25.80 20.71
CA PHE A 62 -14.35 25.88 19.82
C PHE A 62 -14.06 25.18 18.47
N LEU A 63 -12.87 25.39 17.91
CA LEU A 63 -12.41 24.71 16.70
C LEU A 63 -12.30 23.20 16.95
N HIS A 64 -11.75 22.81 18.09
CA HIS A 64 -11.66 21.41 18.52
C HIS A 64 -13.03 20.73 18.65
N ARG A 65 -14.04 21.43 19.21
CA ARG A 65 -15.42 20.92 19.30
C ARG A 65 -16.08 20.80 17.93
N LYS A 66 -15.90 21.75 17.02
CA LYS A 66 -16.43 21.67 15.65
C LYS A 66 -15.73 20.61 14.80
N LEU A 67 -14.40 20.50 14.92
CA LEU A 67 -13.64 19.43 14.28
C LEU A 67 -14.11 18.06 14.80
N ARG A 68 -14.32 17.94 16.12
CA ARG A 68 -14.83 16.72 16.75
C ARG A 68 -16.25 16.36 16.27
N ALA A 69 -17.14 17.33 16.12
CA ALA A 69 -18.49 17.11 15.58
C ALA A 69 -18.47 16.70 14.09
N ALA A 70 -17.64 17.34 13.28
CA ALA A 70 -17.46 17.01 11.87
C ALA A 70 -16.84 15.61 11.71
N VAL A 71 -15.83 15.27 12.51
CA VAL A 71 -15.20 13.95 12.57
C VAL A 71 -16.20 12.88 13.01
N THR A 72 -17.07 13.16 13.99
CA THR A 72 -18.09 12.21 14.45
C THR A 72 -19.16 11.97 13.37
N ALA A 73 -19.50 12.99 12.59
CA ALA A 73 -20.44 12.86 11.47
C ALA A 73 -19.86 12.06 10.28
N VAL A 74 -18.54 12.13 10.06
CA VAL A 74 -17.84 11.34 9.02
C VAL A 74 -17.69 9.87 9.41
N LEU A 75 -17.74 9.56 10.71
CA LEU A 75 -17.52 8.22 11.26
C LEU A 75 -18.81 7.44 11.54
N SER A 76 -19.97 7.93 11.08
CA SER A 76 -21.24 7.19 11.17
C SER A 76 -21.21 5.98 10.24
N ASP A 77 -21.40 4.82 10.82
CA ASP A 77 -21.65 3.46 10.33
C ASP A 77 -20.90 2.91 9.10
N PRO A 78 -20.61 1.60 9.09
CA PRO A 78 -19.98 0.92 7.96
C PRO A 78 -20.88 1.11 6.73
N CYS A 79 -20.43 1.97 5.83
CA CYS A 79 -21.06 2.14 4.54
C CYS A 79 -20.76 0.89 3.67
N ASP A 80 -21.66 0.59 2.73
CA ASP A 80 -21.46 -0.44 1.70
C ASP A 80 -20.32 -0.09 0.71
N GLU A 81 -19.35 0.72 1.14
CA GLU A 81 -18.21 1.13 0.32
C GLU A 81 -17.29 -0.05 0.04
N THR A 82 -16.94 -0.16 -1.22
CA THR A 82 -15.90 -1.10 -1.67
C THR A 82 -14.54 -0.40 -1.73
N PHE A 83 -13.48 -1.18 -1.55
CA PHE A 83 -12.10 -0.73 -1.74
C PHE A 83 -11.31 -1.83 -2.45
N SER A 84 -10.64 -1.49 -3.53
CA SER A 84 -9.85 -2.41 -4.33
C SER A 84 -8.38 -1.98 -4.34
N ILE A 85 -7.51 -2.87 -3.87
CA ILE A 85 -6.06 -2.67 -3.80
C ILE A 85 -5.33 -3.82 -4.47
N THR A 86 -4.29 -3.48 -5.22
CA THR A 86 -3.44 -4.47 -5.89
C THR A 86 -1.96 -4.21 -5.59
N THR A 87 -1.15 -5.26 -5.59
CA THR A 87 0.31 -5.14 -5.77
C THR A 87 0.67 -5.31 -7.24
N ALA A 88 1.90 -4.97 -7.63
CA ALA A 88 2.50 -5.59 -8.80
C ALA A 88 2.52 -7.11 -8.64
N ILE A 89 2.48 -7.84 -9.77
CA ILE A 89 2.67 -9.29 -9.74
C ILE A 89 4.16 -9.63 -9.79
N ASN A 90 4.57 -10.64 -9.04
CA ASN A 90 5.97 -10.98 -8.85
C ASN A 90 6.52 -11.78 -10.03
N TYR A 91 7.62 -11.33 -10.63
CA TYR A 91 8.25 -12.05 -11.73
C TYR A 91 8.88 -13.37 -11.26
N ALA A 92 8.38 -14.49 -11.81
CA ALA A 92 8.70 -15.84 -11.32
C ALA A 92 10.07 -16.37 -11.79
N ASN A 93 11.07 -15.49 -11.94
CA ASN A 93 12.43 -15.83 -12.38
C ASN A 93 13.44 -15.99 -11.23
N GLY A 94 13.01 -15.87 -9.99
CA GLY A 94 13.88 -15.96 -8.82
C GLY A 94 13.17 -15.96 -7.49
N ALA A 95 13.93 -16.17 -6.41
CA ALA A 95 13.42 -16.15 -5.05
C ALA A 95 12.99 -14.74 -4.62
N PRO A 96 12.01 -14.62 -3.69
CA PRO A 96 11.57 -13.36 -3.13
C PRO A 96 12.71 -12.64 -2.38
N HIS A 97 12.65 -11.32 -2.37
CA HIS A 97 13.58 -10.43 -1.65
C HIS A 97 12.83 -9.39 -0.81
N MET A 98 13.57 -8.57 -0.05
CA MET A 98 13.00 -7.57 0.86
C MET A 98 12.03 -6.60 0.19
N GLY A 99 12.26 -6.23 -1.08
CA GLY A 99 11.34 -5.37 -1.84
C GLY A 99 9.95 -5.99 -1.99
N HIS A 100 9.86 -7.28 -2.32
CA HIS A 100 8.60 -8.02 -2.40
C HIS A 100 7.89 -8.09 -1.04
N ALA A 101 8.65 -8.35 0.04
CA ALA A 101 8.08 -8.34 1.39
C ALA A 101 7.54 -6.96 1.78
N TYR A 102 8.24 -5.88 1.41
CA TYR A 102 7.81 -4.51 1.69
C TYR A 102 6.53 -4.14 0.96
N GLU A 103 6.45 -4.42 -0.35
CA GLU A 103 5.26 -4.19 -1.15
C GLU A 103 4.06 -4.99 -0.62
N ALA A 104 4.24 -6.28 -0.36
CA ALA A 104 3.19 -7.13 0.17
C ALA A 104 2.68 -6.65 1.53
N VAL A 105 3.59 -6.34 2.48
CA VAL A 105 3.22 -5.88 3.83
C VAL A 105 2.53 -4.53 3.78
N SER A 106 3.03 -3.57 3.00
CA SER A 106 2.43 -2.24 2.91
C SER A 106 1.01 -2.29 2.33
N SER A 107 0.81 -3.08 1.28
CA SER A 107 -0.50 -3.29 0.67
C SER A 107 -1.46 -3.99 1.63
N ASP A 108 -1.00 -5.02 2.34
CA ASP A 108 -1.80 -5.73 3.32
C ASP A 108 -2.21 -4.86 4.51
N VAL A 109 -1.33 -3.98 4.98
CA VAL A 109 -1.65 -3.05 6.07
C VAL A 109 -2.74 -2.06 5.64
N ILE A 110 -2.67 -1.54 4.41
CA ILE A 110 -3.70 -0.66 3.84
C ILE A 110 -5.02 -1.44 3.68
N ALA A 111 -4.99 -2.67 3.13
CA ALA A 111 -6.17 -3.52 2.97
C ALA A 111 -6.84 -3.79 4.33
N ARG A 112 -6.06 -4.16 5.35
CA ARG A 112 -6.56 -4.40 6.71
C ARG A 112 -7.13 -3.16 7.36
N TYR A 113 -6.52 -2.01 7.14
CA TYR A 113 -7.07 -0.73 7.59
C TYR A 113 -8.48 -0.52 7.03
N HIS A 114 -8.67 -0.66 5.71
CA HIS A 114 -10.00 -0.48 5.10
C HIS A 114 -11.02 -1.50 5.61
N ARG A 115 -10.64 -2.78 5.78
CA ARG A 115 -11.50 -3.81 6.39
C ARG A 115 -11.87 -3.47 7.84
N ALA A 116 -10.90 -2.98 8.64
CA ALA A 116 -11.13 -2.59 10.03
C ALA A 116 -12.09 -1.41 10.16
N TYR A 117 -12.17 -0.57 9.12
CA TYR A 117 -13.09 0.55 9.03
C TYR A 117 -14.42 0.21 8.35
N GLY A 118 -14.69 -1.09 8.11
CA GLY A 118 -15.99 -1.61 7.67
C GLY A 118 -16.19 -1.68 6.16
N ARG A 119 -15.18 -1.34 5.34
CA ARG A 119 -15.26 -1.41 3.88
C ARG A 119 -15.14 -2.86 3.39
N LYS A 120 -15.83 -3.18 2.30
CA LYS A 120 -15.63 -4.43 1.57
C LYS A 120 -14.35 -4.30 0.74
N VAL A 121 -13.34 -5.13 0.99
CA VAL A 121 -12.02 -4.99 0.34
C VAL A 121 -11.74 -6.18 -0.56
N LEU A 122 -11.29 -5.91 -1.78
CA LEU A 122 -10.61 -6.86 -2.65
C LEU A 122 -9.11 -6.55 -2.67
N PHE A 123 -8.29 -7.43 -2.14
CA PHE A 123 -6.84 -7.35 -2.19
C PHE A 123 -6.27 -8.41 -3.14
N GLN A 124 -5.67 -7.94 -4.22
CA GLN A 124 -5.14 -8.77 -5.30
C GLN A 124 -3.62 -8.69 -5.38
N THR A 125 -2.97 -9.83 -5.56
CA THR A 125 -1.55 -10.00 -5.87
C THR A 125 -1.38 -11.16 -6.84
N GLY A 126 -0.15 -11.52 -7.23
CA GLY A 126 0.06 -12.65 -8.13
C GLY A 126 1.51 -12.85 -8.56
N SER A 127 1.66 -13.66 -9.61
CA SER A 127 2.93 -13.97 -10.26
C SER A 127 2.87 -13.71 -11.77
N ASP A 128 3.94 -13.10 -12.26
CA ASP A 128 4.23 -12.93 -13.68
C ASP A 128 5.13 -14.09 -14.14
N GLU A 129 4.61 -14.90 -15.07
CA GLU A 129 5.15 -16.22 -15.36
C GLU A 129 5.57 -16.42 -16.82
N HIS A 130 5.51 -15.37 -17.66
CA HIS A 130 5.86 -15.43 -19.06
C HIS A 130 7.11 -14.59 -19.40
N GLY A 131 7.57 -14.70 -20.64
CA GLY A 131 8.66 -13.89 -21.19
C GLY A 131 9.98 -14.62 -21.35
N GLN A 132 10.88 -13.99 -22.10
CA GLN A 132 12.17 -14.56 -22.52
C GLN A 132 13.05 -14.95 -21.34
N LYS A 133 13.11 -14.16 -20.27
CA LYS A 133 13.96 -14.41 -19.09
C LYS A 133 13.56 -15.67 -18.36
N ILE A 134 12.26 -15.99 -18.30
CA ILE A 134 11.79 -17.23 -17.68
C ILE A 134 12.16 -18.42 -18.56
N ALA A 135 11.97 -18.31 -19.88
CA ALA A 135 12.37 -19.34 -20.83
C ALA A 135 13.88 -19.64 -20.73
N GLU A 136 14.73 -18.61 -20.75
CA GLU A 136 16.20 -18.73 -20.61
C GLU A 136 16.60 -19.32 -19.25
N ALA A 137 15.95 -18.87 -18.15
CA ALA A 137 16.23 -19.39 -16.81
C ALA A 137 15.81 -20.86 -16.66
N ALA A 138 14.73 -21.28 -17.29
CA ALA A 138 14.28 -22.67 -17.31
C ALA A 138 15.22 -23.56 -18.14
N GLU A 139 15.70 -23.07 -19.28
CA GLU A 139 16.72 -23.75 -20.09
C GLU A 139 18.00 -23.98 -19.29
N VAL A 140 18.51 -22.94 -18.62
CA VAL A 140 19.68 -23.04 -17.72
C VAL A 140 19.43 -24.02 -16.57
N ALA A 141 18.22 -24.08 -16.04
CA ALA A 141 17.84 -25.02 -14.97
C ALA A 141 17.56 -26.45 -15.47
N GLY A 142 17.47 -26.67 -16.79
CA GLY A 142 17.15 -27.96 -17.39
C GLY A 142 15.73 -28.46 -17.11
N CYS A 143 14.75 -27.54 -17.00
CA CYS A 143 13.34 -27.85 -16.70
C CYS A 143 12.39 -27.09 -17.64
N ALA A 144 11.11 -27.49 -17.65
CA ALA A 144 10.11 -26.72 -18.38
C ALA A 144 9.87 -25.34 -17.69
N PRO A 145 9.56 -24.26 -18.45
CA PRO A 145 9.29 -22.95 -17.87
C PRO A 145 8.21 -22.97 -16.79
N ILE A 146 7.15 -23.77 -16.96
CA ILE A 146 6.08 -23.89 -15.97
C ILE A 146 6.58 -24.49 -14.64
N ASP A 147 7.47 -25.47 -14.68
CA ASP A 147 8.01 -26.12 -13.48
C ASP A 147 8.88 -25.11 -12.69
N LEU A 148 9.65 -24.27 -13.40
CA LEU A 148 10.41 -23.17 -12.78
C LEU A 148 9.48 -22.17 -12.11
N CYS A 149 8.40 -21.76 -12.81
CA CYS A 149 7.39 -20.87 -12.28
C CYS A 149 6.73 -21.44 -11.03
N ASP A 150 6.28 -22.69 -11.05
CA ASP A 150 5.64 -23.36 -9.90
C ASP A 150 6.55 -23.36 -8.67
N LYS A 151 7.85 -23.64 -8.86
CA LYS A 151 8.85 -23.57 -7.79
C LYS A 151 8.96 -22.18 -7.18
N HIS A 152 9.04 -21.13 -7.99
CA HIS A 152 9.18 -19.76 -7.49
C HIS A 152 7.87 -19.23 -6.91
N VAL A 153 6.74 -19.53 -7.52
CA VAL A 153 5.40 -19.18 -6.99
C VAL A 153 5.22 -19.73 -5.58
N LEU A 154 5.63 -20.97 -5.33
CA LEU A 154 5.58 -21.57 -3.99
C LEU A 154 6.41 -20.76 -2.97
N LEU A 155 7.58 -20.23 -3.37
CA LEU A 155 8.40 -19.39 -2.48
C LEU A 155 7.71 -18.05 -2.17
N PHE A 156 7.08 -17.39 -3.15
CA PHE A 156 6.29 -16.17 -2.93
C PHE A 156 5.07 -16.42 -2.04
N GLN A 157 4.34 -17.51 -2.28
CA GLN A 157 3.20 -17.91 -1.43
C GLN A 157 3.66 -18.22 0.00
N THR A 158 4.80 -18.92 0.16
CA THR A 158 5.41 -19.20 1.47
C THR A 158 5.79 -17.91 2.19
N LEU A 159 6.37 -16.94 1.49
CA LEU A 159 6.65 -15.62 2.06
C LEU A 159 5.36 -14.95 2.52
N ASN A 160 4.34 -14.87 1.66
CA ASN A 160 3.05 -14.25 1.97
C ASN A 160 2.37 -14.91 3.18
N GLU A 161 2.42 -16.24 3.28
CA GLU A 161 1.90 -16.98 4.44
C GLU A 161 2.66 -16.61 5.72
N LYS A 162 4.01 -16.67 5.68
CA LYS A 162 4.85 -16.37 6.86
C LYS A 162 4.69 -14.94 7.35
N ILE A 163 4.54 -13.96 6.45
CA ILE A 163 4.26 -12.55 6.80
C ILE A 163 2.76 -12.24 6.93
N GLN A 164 1.91 -13.25 6.85
CA GLN A 164 0.45 -13.17 7.07
C GLN A 164 -0.25 -12.17 6.14
N ILE A 165 0.04 -12.22 4.84
CA ILE A 165 -0.67 -11.42 3.83
C ILE A 165 -2.09 -11.94 3.67
N SER A 166 -3.05 -11.01 3.65
CA SER A 166 -4.49 -11.31 3.61
C SER A 166 -5.11 -11.05 2.23
N ASN A 167 -4.36 -11.35 1.16
CA ASN A 167 -4.89 -11.22 -0.20
C ASN A 167 -6.09 -12.16 -0.43
N ASP A 168 -7.08 -11.65 -1.16
CA ASP A 168 -8.28 -12.41 -1.55
C ASP A 168 -8.03 -13.15 -2.86
N VAL A 169 -7.19 -12.58 -3.73
CA VAL A 169 -6.85 -13.13 -5.05
C VAL A 169 -5.35 -13.25 -5.21
N TYR A 170 -4.91 -14.39 -5.73
CA TYR A 170 -3.54 -14.61 -6.20
C TYR A 170 -3.61 -15.00 -7.68
N ASN A 171 -3.33 -14.06 -8.56
CA ASN A 171 -3.33 -14.30 -10.01
C ASN A 171 -2.04 -14.99 -10.46
N ARG A 172 -2.20 -15.94 -11.39
CA ARG A 172 -1.08 -16.49 -12.16
C ARG A 172 -1.31 -16.14 -13.63
N THR A 173 -0.31 -15.58 -14.30
CA THR A 173 -0.47 -15.21 -15.73
C THR A 173 -0.58 -16.43 -16.64
N THR A 174 -0.16 -17.60 -16.19
CA THR A 174 -0.36 -18.87 -16.90
C THR A 174 -1.78 -19.45 -16.79
N SER A 175 -2.66 -18.87 -15.95
CA SER A 175 -4.03 -19.36 -15.76
C SER A 175 -4.92 -19.10 -16.99
N ASP A 176 -5.90 -19.98 -17.23
CA ASP A 176 -6.82 -19.83 -18.36
C ASP A 176 -7.68 -18.56 -18.25
N ALA A 177 -8.05 -18.16 -17.03
CA ALA A 177 -8.78 -16.92 -16.79
C ALA A 177 -7.96 -15.70 -17.24
N HIS A 178 -6.66 -15.71 -16.98
CA HIS A 178 -5.77 -14.62 -17.38
C HIS A 178 -5.55 -14.60 -18.91
N LYS A 179 -5.31 -15.75 -19.52
CA LYS A 179 -5.19 -15.87 -20.98
C LYS A 179 -6.43 -15.34 -21.69
N LYS A 180 -7.64 -15.67 -21.16
CA LYS A 180 -8.90 -15.16 -21.65
C LYS A 180 -9.00 -13.63 -21.54
N ALA A 181 -8.57 -13.07 -20.42
CA ALA A 181 -8.56 -11.61 -20.22
C ALA A 181 -7.62 -10.91 -21.21
N CYS A 182 -6.40 -11.42 -21.37
CA CYS A 182 -5.44 -10.89 -22.34
C CYS A 182 -5.96 -10.93 -23.77
N ALA A 183 -6.55 -12.06 -24.19
CA ALA A 183 -7.14 -12.18 -25.51
C ALA A 183 -8.30 -11.19 -25.74
N ALA A 184 -9.14 -10.98 -24.71
CA ALA A 184 -10.24 -10.02 -24.79
C ALA A 184 -9.74 -8.57 -24.86
N LEU A 185 -8.70 -8.21 -24.08
CA LEU A 185 -8.10 -6.87 -24.10
C LEU A 185 -7.43 -6.59 -25.44
N PHE A 186 -6.64 -7.53 -25.93
CA PHE A 186 -5.98 -7.43 -27.25
C PHE A 186 -7.02 -7.24 -28.36
N LYS A 187 -8.08 -8.09 -28.36
CA LYS A 187 -9.13 -7.99 -29.36
C LYS A 187 -9.82 -6.63 -29.34
N ARG A 188 -10.18 -6.09 -28.18
CA ARG A 188 -10.82 -4.76 -28.07
C ARG A 188 -9.92 -3.67 -28.64
N SER A 189 -8.63 -3.67 -28.28
CA SER A 189 -7.68 -2.69 -28.79
C SER A 189 -7.39 -2.84 -30.29
N LYS A 190 -7.50 -4.05 -30.83
CA LYS A 190 -7.43 -4.31 -32.29
C LYS A 190 -8.68 -3.82 -33.02
N ASP A 191 -9.86 -4.05 -32.45
CA ASP A 191 -11.15 -3.64 -33.02
C ASP A 191 -11.27 -2.09 -33.07
N THR A 192 -10.62 -1.35 -32.16
CA THR A 192 -10.55 0.11 -32.21
C THR A 192 -9.49 0.64 -33.18
N GLY A 193 -8.70 -0.22 -33.81
CA GLY A 193 -7.60 0.15 -34.71
C GLY A 193 -6.35 0.68 -34.01
N ASP A 194 -6.23 0.44 -32.70
CA ASP A 194 -5.05 0.82 -31.90
C ASP A 194 -3.97 -0.25 -31.88
N ILE A 195 -4.28 -1.47 -32.34
CA ILE A 195 -3.27 -2.52 -32.57
C ILE A 195 -3.18 -2.82 -34.06
N TYR A 196 -1.97 -2.73 -34.60
CA TYR A 196 -1.65 -2.95 -36.01
C TYR A 196 -0.34 -3.72 -36.16
N LEU A 197 -0.18 -4.43 -37.29
CA LEU A 197 1.05 -5.17 -37.61
C LEU A 197 2.03 -4.26 -38.34
N ASP A 198 3.30 -4.25 -37.94
CA ASP A 198 4.39 -3.56 -38.59
C ASP A 198 5.71 -4.31 -38.39
N THR A 199 6.77 -3.90 -39.09
CA THR A 199 8.11 -4.46 -38.93
C THR A 199 8.98 -3.43 -38.23
N TYR A 200 9.60 -3.80 -37.13
CA TYR A 200 10.53 -2.94 -36.42
C TYR A 200 11.96 -3.47 -36.58
N GLU A 201 12.87 -2.57 -36.89
CA GLU A 201 14.31 -2.80 -36.85
C GLU A 201 14.94 -1.81 -35.88
N GLY A 202 15.64 -2.31 -34.86
CA GLY A 202 16.24 -1.45 -33.83
C GLY A 202 17.04 -2.20 -32.80
N TRP A 203 17.52 -1.43 -31.79
CA TRP A 203 18.25 -1.97 -30.64
C TRP A 203 17.29 -2.51 -29.60
N TYR A 204 17.58 -3.71 -29.10
CA TYR A 204 16.75 -4.41 -28.11
C TYR A 204 17.52 -4.56 -26.78
N ASN A 205 16.92 -4.09 -25.69
CA ASN A 205 17.42 -4.30 -24.34
C ASN A 205 16.80 -5.59 -23.77
N VAL A 206 17.62 -6.64 -23.69
CA VAL A 206 17.17 -7.95 -23.18
C VAL A 206 16.75 -7.89 -21.72
N ARG A 207 17.37 -7.02 -20.91
CA ARG A 207 17.02 -6.88 -19.48
C ARG A 207 15.66 -6.23 -19.28
N GLU A 208 15.34 -5.20 -20.05
CA GLU A 208 14.04 -4.51 -19.98
C GLU A 208 12.99 -5.14 -20.89
N GLU A 209 13.41 -6.11 -21.75
CA GLU A 209 12.56 -6.74 -22.77
C GLU A 209 11.89 -5.72 -23.71
N THR A 210 12.58 -4.63 -24.03
CA THR A 210 12.05 -3.52 -24.83
C THR A 210 13.02 -3.05 -25.90
N PHE A 211 12.46 -2.49 -26.99
CA PHE A 211 13.25 -1.82 -28.00
C PHE A 211 13.70 -0.44 -27.52
N VAL A 212 14.96 -0.12 -27.80
CA VAL A 212 15.63 1.15 -27.48
C VAL A 212 15.81 1.95 -28.77
N THR A 213 15.62 3.25 -28.71
CA THR A 213 15.83 4.11 -29.88
C THR A 213 17.30 4.18 -30.24
N GLU A 214 17.62 4.47 -31.51
CA GLU A 214 19.02 4.66 -31.95
C GLU A 214 19.74 5.74 -31.13
N ASN A 215 19.03 6.85 -30.80
CA ASN A 215 19.59 7.94 -30.01
C ASN A 215 19.90 7.49 -28.56
N ASP A 216 18.97 6.79 -27.91
CA ASP A 216 19.16 6.31 -26.54
C ASP A 216 20.21 5.20 -26.49
N ALA A 217 20.27 4.34 -27.52
CA ALA A 217 21.30 3.32 -27.65
C ALA A 217 22.69 3.95 -27.83
N ALA A 218 22.80 4.99 -28.64
CA ALA A 218 24.05 5.72 -28.81
C ALA A 218 24.48 6.45 -27.53
N LEU A 219 23.55 7.10 -26.81
CA LEU A 219 23.81 7.77 -25.54
C LEU A 219 24.28 6.79 -24.47
N SER A 220 23.82 5.56 -24.48
CA SER A 220 24.24 4.50 -23.56
C SER A 220 25.40 3.63 -24.09
N GLU A 221 26.09 4.07 -25.16
CA GLU A 221 27.16 3.30 -25.81
C GLU A 221 26.69 1.90 -26.23
N TYR A 222 25.45 1.77 -26.67
CA TYR A 222 24.80 0.50 -27.05
C TYR A 222 24.81 -0.57 -25.94
N LYS A 223 24.73 -0.11 -24.69
CA LYS A 223 24.66 -0.96 -23.51
C LYS A 223 23.43 -0.61 -22.65
N ASP A 224 22.93 -1.57 -21.93
CA ASP A 224 21.93 -1.29 -20.89
C ASP A 224 22.56 -0.44 -19.78
N PRO A 225 22.02 0.75 -19.48
CA PRO A 225 22.63 1.67 -18.50
C PRO A 225 22.66 1.14 -17.07
N VAL A 226 21.89 0.08 -16.76
CA VAL A 226 21.83 -0.52 -15.41
C VAL A 226 22.75 -1.73 -15.28
N SER A 227 22.73 -2.65 -16.25
CA SER A 227 23.52 -3.88 -16.18
C SER A 227 24.86 -3.81 -16.92
N GLY A 228 25.05 -2.84 -17.82
CA GLY A 228 26.22 -2.74 -18.70
C GLY A 228 26.25 -3.78 -19.82
N LEU A 229 25.22 -4.63 -19.95
CA LEU A 229 25.15 -5.64 -21.01
C LEU A 229 24.89 -4.98 -22.38
N PRO A 230 25.46 -5.52 -23.49
CA PRO A 230 25.25 -4.95 -24.81
C PRO A 230 23.80 -5.08 -25.27
N LEU A 231 23.29 -4.04 -25.92
CA LEU A 231 22.04 -4.09 -26.65
C LEU A 231 22.19 -4.99 -27.89
N LYS A 232 21.12 -5.65 -28.29
CA LYS A 232 21.09 -6.52 -29.49
C LYS A 232 20.36 -5.80 -30.61
N LYS A 233 20.93 -5.75 -31.82
CA LYS A 233 20.21 -5.29 -33.01
C LYS A 233 19.27 -6.41 -33.46
N MET A 234 17.98 -6.09 -33.58
CA MET A 234 16.93 -7.04 -33.96
C MET A 234 16.01 -6.41 -35.01
N SER A 235 15.50 -7.27 -35.89
CA SER A 235 14.42 -6.93 -36.82
C SER A 235 13.34 -7.99 -36.69
N GLU A 236 12.12 -7.56 -36.36
CA GLU A 236 11.01 -8.44 -36.07
C GLU A 236 9.69 -7.85 -36.55
N ALA A 237 8.87 -8.69 -37.22
CA ALA A 237 7.47 -8.35 -37.45
C ALA A 237 6.72 -8.43 -36.12
N SER A 238 6.07 -7.36 -35.71
CA SER A 238 5.41 -7.25 -34.43
C SER A 238 4.08 -6.53 -34.53
N TYR A 239 3.15 -6.87 -33.67
CA TYR A 239 1.99 -6.02 -33.43
C TYR A 239 2.40 -4.83 -32.58
N PHE A 240 1.99 -3.63 -33.03
CA PHE A 240 2.23 -2.37 -32.33
C PHE A 240 0.94 -1.86 -31.74
N PHE A 241 1.05 -1.29 -30.55
CA PHE A 241 -0.02 -0.56 -29.87
C PHE A 241 0.22 0.94 -30.03
N ALA A 242 -0.74 1.64 -30.62
CA ALA A 242 -0.69 3.06 -30.96
C ALA A 242 -0.83 3.97 -29.73
N GLN A 243 0.04 3.78 -28.72
CA GLN A 243 0.00 4.57 -27.48
C GLN A 243 0.31 6.06 -27.70
N SER A 244 1.02 6.40 -28.78
CA SER A 244 1.32 7.79 -29.14
C SER A 244 0.07 8.66 -29.32
N LYS A 245 -1.06 8.08 -29.74
CA LYS A 245 -2.36 8.75 -29.85
C LYS A 245 -2.89 9.30 -28.53
N TYR A 246 -2.42 8.77 -27.41
CA TYR A 246 -2.95 9.05 -26.07
C TYR A 246 -2.14 10.08 -25.29
N GLN A 247 -0.99 10.55 -25.79
CA GLN A 247 -0.07 11.41 -25.04
C GLN A 247 -0.75 12.66 -24.46
N ASP A 248 -1.43 13.45 -25.28
CA ASP A 248 -2.08 14.69 -24.83
C ASP A 248 -3.19 14.42 -23.81
N ARG A 249 -3.96 13.35 -24.06
CA ARG A 249 -5.00 12.90 -23.13
C ARG A 249 -4.41 12.48 -21.78
N LEU A 250 -3.26 11.79 -21.80
CA LEU A 250 -2.58 11.31 -20.60
C LEU A 250 -2.01 12.48 -19.80
N VAL A 251 -1.29 13.40 -20.44
CA VAL A 251 -0.77 14.62 -19.79
C VAL A 251 -1.90 15.39 -19.12
N LYS A 252 -2.99 15.66 -19.86
CA LYS A 252 -4.16 16.34 -19.32
C LYS A 252 -4.77 15.60 -18.15
N HIS A 253 -4.88 14.26 -18.23
CA HIS A 253 -5.42 13.46 -17.13
C HIS A 253 -4.57 13.56 -15.87
N ILE A 254 -3.24 13.44 -16.00
CA ILE A 254 -2.31 13.53 -14.85
C ILE A 254 -2.34 14.93 -14.21
N GLU A 255 -2.48 15.99 -15.04
CA GLU A 255 -2.56 17.38 -14.56
C GLU A 255 -3.84 17.66 -13.80
N THR A 256 -4.97 17.16 -14.32
CA THR A 256 -6.30 17.40 -13.73
C THR A 256 -6.66 16.48 -12.57
N ASN A 257 -5.91 15.38 -12.38
CA ASN A 257 -6.12 14.40 -11.31
C ASN A 257 -4.82 14.21 -10.50
N PRO A 258 -4.49 15.13 -9.58
CA PRO A 258 -3.22 15.11 -8.84
C PRO A 258 -3.03 13.88 -7.96
N GLU A 259 -4.10 13.17 -7.62
CA GLU A 259 -4.10 11.91 -6.85
C GLU A 259 -3.81 10.67 -7.72
N PHE A 260 -3.88 10.77 -9.04
CA PHE A 260 -3.70 9.63 -9.94
C PHE A 260 -2.31 8.99 -9.79
N ILE A 261 -1.26 9.79 -9.63
CA ILE A 261 0.11 9.31 -9.40
C ILE A 261 0.63 9.82 -8.06
N GLN A 262 0.97 8.90 -7.18
CA GLN A 262 1.50 9.18 -5.85
C GLN A 262 2.83 8.43 -5.61
N PRO A 263 3.75 8.98 -4.80
CA PRO A 263 3.74 10.34 -4.26
C PRO A 263 3.97 11.41 -5.34
N THR A 264 3.70 12.67 -5.04
CA THR A 264 3.79 13.81 -5.98
C THR A 264 5.10 13.87 -6.76
N ARG A 265 6.21 13.46 -6.14
CA ARG A 265 7.51 13.39 -6.81
C ARG A 265 7.45 12.50 -8.06
N ARG A 266 6.78 11.34 -7.99
CA ARG A 266 6.65 10.41 -9.12
C ARG A 266 5.78 10.98 -10.23
N ARG A 267 4.71 11.68 -9.85
CA ARG A 267 3.87 12.40 -10.80
C ARG A 267 4.68 13.43 -11.60
N ASN A 268 5.51 14.21 -10.92
CA ASN A 268 6.33 15.22 -11.55
C ASN A 268 7.37 14.60 -12.53
N GLU A 269 8.02 13.49 -12.11
CA GLU A 269 8.96 12.74 -12.96
C GLU A 269 8.28 12.25 -14.26
N ILE A 270 7.07 11.70 -14.18
CA ILE A 270 6.31 11.25 -15.35
C ILE A 270 5.89 12.43 -16.25
N LEU A 271 5.40 13.54 -15.67
CA LEU A 271 4.99 14.71 -16.43
C LEU A 271 6.14 15.36 -17.17
N VAL A 272 7.32 15.48 -16.55
CA VAL A 272 8.52 16.02 -17.20
C VAL A 272 8.84 15.19 -18.43
N ARG A 273 8.95 13.86 -18.27
CA ARG A 273 9.30 12.97 -19.38
C ARG A 273 8.24 12.98 -20.50
N LEU A 274 6.94 13.00 -20.16
CA LEU A 274 5.87 13.07 -21.18
C LEU A 274 5.83 14.40 -21.96
N ARG A 275 6.37 15.49 -21.39
CA ARG A 275 6.44 16.79 -22.08
C ARG A 275 7.69 16.96 -22.93
N GLU A 276 8.78 16.31 -22.51
CA GLU A 276 10.07 16.37 -23.22
C GLU A 276 10.09 15.39 -24.41
N ASP A 277 9.53 14.18 -24.23
CA ASP A 277 9.59 13.11 -25.21
C ASP A 277 8.21 12.82 -25.83
N LYS A 278 8.19 12.60 -27.14
CA LYS A 278 7.00 12.07 -27.81
C LYS A 278 6.89 10.56 -27.54
N LEU A 279 5.71 10.12 -27.09
CA LEU A 279 5.42 8.69 -26.99
C LEU A 279 5.51 8.05 -28.37
N ARG A 280 6.18 6.90 -28.41
CA ARG A 280 6.25 6.04 -29.59
C ARG A 280 5.30 4.88 -29.39
N ASP A 281 4.82 4.31 -30.49
CA ASP A 281 3.99 3.13 -30.43
C ASP A 281 4.78 1.95 -29.87
N LEU A 282 4.10 1.12 -29.08
CA LEU A 282 4.71 0.05 -28.33
C LEU A 282 4.56 -1.29 -29.05
N SER A 283 5.66 -1.99 -29.29
CA SER A 283 5.62 -3.37 -29.77
C SER A 283 5.03 -4.29 -28.68
N VAL A 284 3.88 -4.92 -28.97
CA VAL A 284 3.09 -5.72 -28.02
C VAL A 284 3.04 -7.21 -28.36
N SER A 285 3.86 -7.66 -29.31
CA SER A 285 4.05 -9.10 -29.57
C SER A 285 5.52 -9.45 -29.81
N ARG A 286 5.83 -10.74 -29.73
CA ARG A 286 7.15 -11.31 -29.99
C ARG A 286 7.01 -12.59 -30.83
N THR A 287 8.02 -12.84 -31.69
CA THR A 287 8.15 -14.07 -32.47
C THR A 287 9.44 -14.83 -32.18
N THR A 288 10.32 -14.26 -31.37
CA THR A 288 11.66 -14.78 -31.07
C THR A 288 11.69 -15.87 -30.00
N PHE A 289 10.59 -16.06 -29.27
CA PHE A 289 10.38 -17.13 -28.27
C PHE A 289 8.89 -17.46 -28.23
N ASP A 290 8.57 -18.64 -27.66
CA ASP A 290 7.21 -19.21 -27.63
C ASP A 290 6.58 -19.25 -26.21
N TRP A 291 7.39 -18.98 -25.16
CA TRP A 291 6.88 -18.96 -23.79
C TRP A 291 6.14 -17.65 -23.46
N GLY A 292 4.87 -17.63 -23.82
CA GLY A 292 3.98 -16.48 -23.65
C GLY A 292 2.53 -16.81 -24.00
N ILE A 293 1.63 -15.85 -23.86
CA ILE A 293 0.25 -15.99 -24.28
C ILE A 293 0.19 -15.81 -25.82
N PRO A 294 -0.35 -16.80 -26.58
CA PRO A 294 -0.51 -16.63 -28.02
C PRO A 294 -1.37 -15.43 -28.37
N VAL A 295 -0.93 -14.67 -29.37
CA VAL A 295 -1.74 -13.56 -29.92
C VAL A 295 -2.95 -14.14 -30.66
N PRO A 296 -4.19 -13.66 -30.38
CA PRO A 296 -5.37 -14.13 -31.07
C PRO A 296 -5.27 -13.94 -32.59
N ASP A 297 -5.61 -14.98 -33.35
CA ASP A 297 -5.61 -15.00 -34.83
C ASP A 297 -4.25 -14.68 -35.48
N ALA A 298 -3.14 -14.86 -34.76
CA ALA A 298 -1.78 -14.56 -35.25
C ALA A 298 -0.78 -15.67 -34.86
N PRO A 299 -0.78 -16.84 -35.56
CA PRO A 299 0.14 -17.93 -35.27
C PRO A 299 1.60 -17.50 -35.25
N GLY A 300 2.38 -17.97 -34.29
CA GLY A 300 3.80 -17.65 -34.13
C GLY A 300 4.09 -16.34 -33.39
N HIS A 301 3.05 -15.59 -32.99
CA HIS A 301 3.23 -14.44 -32.12
C HIS A 301 2.77 -14.77 -30.70
N VAL A 302 3.54 -14.34 -29.69
CA VAL A 302 3.12 -14.30 -28.27
C VAL A 302 3.01 -12.86 -27.80
N LEU A 303 2.15 -12.58 -26.84
CA LEU A 303 1.98 -11.25 -26.26
C LEU A 303 3.27 -10.80 -25.55
N TYR A 304 3.57 -9.52 -25.67
CA TYR A 304 4.61 -8.86 -24.92
C TYR A 304 4.33 -8.94 -23.41
N VAL A 305 5.35 -9.27 -22.63
CA VAL A 305 5.22 -9.53 -21.18
C VAL A 305 4.50 -8.41 -20.42
N TRP A 306 4.69 -7.15 -20.76
CA TRP A 306 3.99 -6.05 -20.08
C TRP A 306 2.53 -5.89 -20.50
N PHE A 307 2.16 -6.25 -21.74
CA PHE A 307 0.75 -6.30 -22.14
C PHE A 307 0.03 -7.41 -21.40
N ASP A 308 0.69 -8.55 -21.25
CA ASP A 308 0.27 -9.69 -20.44
C ASP A 308 0.16 -9.28 -18.96
N ALA A 309 1.27 -8.88 -18.33
CA ALA A 309 1.35 -8.60 -16.91
C ALA A 309 0.36 -7.54 -16.44
N LEU A 310 0.20 -6.41 -17.16
CA LEU A 310 -0.73 -5.34 -16.76
C LEU A 310 -2.20 -5.79 -16.78
N THR A 311 -2.54 -6.75 -17.64
CA THR A 311 -3.91 -7.28 -17.73
C THR A 311 -4.34 -8.04 -16.48
N ASN A 312 -3.40 -8.47 -15.62
CA ASN A 312 -3.72 -9.19 -14.38
C ASN A 312 -4.70 -8.42 -13.48
N TYR A 313 -4.64 -7.09 -13.48
CA TYR A 313 -5.50 -6.24 -12.66
C TYR A 313 -6.98 -6.38 -13.01
N LEU A 314 -7.29 -6.63 -14.27
CA LEU A 314 -8.63 -6.96 -14.73
C LEU A 314 -9.00 -8.42 -14.41
N THR A 315 -8.05 -9.33 -14.61
CA THR A 315 -8.26 -10.77 -14.36
C THR A 315 -8.75 -11.03 -12.94
N GLY A 316 -8.12 -10.42 -11.96
CA GLY A 316 -8.46 -10.63 -10.54
C GLY A 316 -9.83 -10.11 -10.15
N THR A 317 -10.44 -9.26 -10.96
CA THR A 317 -11.81 -8.80 -10.77
C THR A 317 -12.86 -9.66 -11.51
N GLY A 318 -12.40 -10.69 -12.23
CA GLY A 318 -13.25 -11.59 -13.01
C GLY A 318 -13.56 -11.12 -14.44
N TRP A 319 -12.94 -10.02 -14.90
CA TRP A 319 -13.09 -9.56 -16.27
C TRP A 319 -12.47 -10.57 -17.27
N PRO A 320 -13.04 -10.80 -18.46
CA PRO A 320 -14.18 -10.11 -19.09
C PRO A 320 -15.58 -10.67 -18.69
N ASP A 321 -15.64 -11.75 -17.92
CA ASP A 321 -16.92 -12.39 -17.56
C ASP A 321 -17.76 -11.51 -16.61
N VAL A 322 -17.10 -10.71 -15.77
CA VAL A 322 -17.71 -9.66 -14.95
C VAL A 322 -17.44 -8.31 -15.59
N PRO A 323 -18.40 -7.71 -16.31
CA PRO A 323 -18.18 -6.44 -17.02
C PRO A 323 -17.85 -5.28 -16.07
N CYS A 324 -16.93 -4.41 -16.50
CA CYS A 324 -16.55 -3.21 -15.79
C CYS A 324 -16.59 -1.93 -16.65
N ASP A 325 -17.21 -2.01 -17.83
CA ASP A 325 -17.28 -0.92 -18.80
C ASP A 325 -18.13 0.26 -18.30
N GLU A 326 -17.67 1.48 -18.56
CA GLU A 326 -18.43 2.72 -18.35
C GLU A 326 -19.29 3.05 -19.58
N THR A 327 -20.28 2.23 -19.90
CA THR A 327 -21.26 2.54 -20.95
C THR A 327 -22.54 3.12 -20.34
N PRO A 328 -23.32 3.94 -21.10
CA PRO A 328 -24.62 4.43 -20.62
C PRO A 328 -25.56 3.29 -20.19
N ASP A 329 -25.44 2.12 -20.83
CA ASP A 329 -26.23 0.93 -20.50
C ASP A 329 -25.69 0.16 -19.29
N SER A 330 -24.44 0.35 -18.89
CA SER A 330 -23.84 -0.32 -17.72
C SER A 330 -24.53 0.02 -16.40
N LYS A 331 -25.20 1.17 -16.31
CA LYS A 331 -26.04 1.53 -15.16
C LYS A 331 -27.25 0.62 -14.97
N LYS A 332 -27.63 -0.15 -15.99
CA LYS A 332 -28.76 -1.10 -15.97
C LYS A 332 -28.32 -2.55 -15.72
N ILE A 333 -27.01 -2.83 -15.77
CA ILE A 333 -26.48 -4.19 -15.61
C ILE A 333 -26.41 -4.51 -14.11
N LYS A 334 -27.20 -5.52 -13.67
CA LYS A 334 -27.28 -5.95 -12.26
C LYS A 334 -25.96 -6.50 -11.68
N ASN A 335 -24.98 -6.85 -12.51
CA ASN A 335 -23.69 -7.45 -12.12
C ASN A 335 -22.50 -6.53 -12.45
N LYS A 336 -22.59 -5.23 -12.12
CA LYS A 336 -21.46 -4.32 -12.27
C LYS A 336 -20.33 -4.77 -11.34
N ASN A 337 -19.11 -4.83 -11.88
CA ASN A 337 -17.93 -5.14 -11.10
C ASN A 337 -17.67 -4.04 -10.05
N ALA A 338 -17.96 -4.35 -8.78
CA ALA A 338 -17.87 -3.39 -7.69
C ALA A 338 -16.40 -3.05 -7.30
N PHE A 339 -15.42 -3.79 -7.82
CA PHE A 339 -14.00 -3.65 -7.48
C PHE A 339 -13.14 -3.10 -8.62
N TRP A 340 -13.76 -2.75 -9.76
CA TRP A 340 -13.09 -2.01 -10.82
C TRP A 340 -13.83 -0.69 -11.08
N PRO A 341 -13.12 0.44 -11.27
CA PRO A 341 -11.67 0.59 -11.27
C PRO A 341 -11.05 0.39 -9.88
N ALA A 342 -9.79 -0.10 -9.86
CA ALA A 342 -9.04 -0.24 -8.62
C ALA A 342 -8.88 1.12 -7.92
N ASP A 343 -9.01 1.14 -6.59
CA ASP A 343 -8.76 2.35 -5.80
C ASP A 343 -7.28 2.69 -5.76
N VAL A 344 -6.41 1.65 -5.67
CA VAL A 344 -4.97 1.86 -5.73
C VAL A 344 -4.22 0.66 -6.28
N HIS A 345 -3.27 0.94 -7.17
CA HIS A 345 -2.17 0.04 -7.53
C HIS A 345 -0.93 0.41 -6.70
N ILE A 346 -0.45 -0.49 -5.84
CA ILE A 346 0.81 -0.33 -5.11
C ILE A 346 1.90 -1.03 -5.91
N ILE A 347 2.94 -0.29 -6.28
CA ILE A 347 4.00 -0.80 -7.17
C ILE A 347 5.37 -0.25 -6.76
N GLY A 348 6.44 -0.93 -7.17
CA GLY A 348 7.78 -0.39 -7.12
C GLY A 348 7.97 0.83 -8.03
N LYS A 349 8.78 1.79 -7.60
CA LYS A 349 9.05 3.03 -8.36
C LYS A 349 9.69 2.79 -9.74
N ASP A 350 10.34 1.65 -9.93
CA ASP A 350 11.02 1.24 -11.17
C ASP A 350 10.07 0.86 -12.30
N ILE A 351 8.85 0.46 -11.96
CA ILE A 351 7.82 0.07 -12.94
C ILE A 351 6.71 1.12 -13.10
N ILE A 352 6.92 2.33 -12.58
CA ILE A 352 5.91 3.38 -12.58
C ILE A 352 5.52 3.83 -14.00
N TRP A 353 6.47 3.79 -14.95
CA TRP A 353 6.20 4.12 -16.35
C TRP A 353 5.14 3.21 -16.97
N PHE A 354 5.26 1.90 -16.73
CA PHE A 354 4.30 0.92 -17.26
C PHE A 354 2.90 1.14 -16.72
N HIS A 355 2.77 1.47 -15.44
CA HIS A 355 1.48 1.65 -14.75
C HIS A 355 0.85 3.02 -14.94
N CYS A 356 1.66 4.06 -15.18
CA CYS A 356 1.17 5.43 -15.31
C CYS A 356 1.08 5.91 -16.76
N VAL A 357 1.71 5.21 -17.71
CA VAL A 357 1.72 5.58 -19.12
C VAL A 357 1.08 4.49 -19.98
N ILE A 358 1.64 3.29 -19.98
CA ILE A 358 1.20 2.20 -20.87
C ILE A 358 -0.19 1.70 -20.44
N TRP A 359 -0.36 1.37 -19.17
CA TRP A 359 -1.62 0.82 -18.65
C TRP A 359 -2.84 1.73 -18.88
N PRO A 360 -2.79 3.04 -18.60
CA PRO A 360 -3.88 3.96 -18.93
C PRO A 360 -4.23 3.97 -20.43
N CYS A 361 -3.23 3.94 -21.31
CA CYS A 361 -3.47 3.91 -22.75
C CYS A 361 -4.17 2.61 -23.19
N MET A 362 -3.74 1.45 -22.65
CA MET A 362 -4.38 0.16 -22.92
C MET A 362 -5.84 0.14 -22.45
N LEU A 363 -6.11 0.67 -21.25
CA LEU A 363 -7.47 0.74 -20.72
C LEU A 363 -8.36 1.65 -21.57
N TRP A 364 -7.88 2.83 -21.97
CA TRP A 364 -8.66 3.73 -22.82
C TRP A 364 -8.94 3.13 -24.20
N SER A 365 -7.95 2.45 -24.79
CA SER A 365 -8.13 1.74 -26.05
C SER A 365 -9.24 0.69 -25.96
N ALA A 366 -9.31 -0.01 -24.85
CA ALA A 366 -10.33 -1.03 -24.60
C ALA A 366 -11.66 -0.48 -24.08
N GLY A 367 -11.83 0.84 -23.92
CA GLY A 367 -13.04 1.48 -23.39
C GLY A 367 -13.26 1.24 -21.89
N LEU A 368 -12.18 1.04 -21.12
CA LEU A 368 -12.23 0.72 -19.69
C LEU A 368 -11.83 1.92 -18.83
N PRO A 369 -12.41 2.07 -17.61
CA PRO A 369 -12.05 3.13 -16.68
C PRO A 369 -10.65 2.91 -16.09
N LEU A 370 -9.96 4.02 -15.77
CA LEU A 370 -8.63 4.00 -15.17
C LEU A 370 -8.69 3.71 -13.65
N PRO A 371 -7.63 3.14 -13.06
CA PRO A 371 -7.46 3.10 -11.62
C PRO A 371 -7.46 4.51 -11.03
N LYS A 372 -7.91 4.66 -9.78
CA LYS A 372 -7.97 5.99 -9.14
C LYS A 372 -6.60 6.51 -8.76
N THR A 373 -5.72 5.63 -8.26
CA THR A 373 -4.36 5.98 -7.83
C THR A 373 -3.36 4.89 -8.21
N VAL A 374 -2.19 5.29 -8.66
CA VAL A 374 -0.98 4.47 -8.76
C VAL A 374 0.03 5.00 -7.76
N PHE A 375 0.41 4.20 -6.77
CA PHE A 375 1.37 4.58 -5.75
C PHE A 375 2.71 3.87 -5.97
N GLY A 376 3.74 4.64 -6.33
CA GLY A 376 5.11 4.14 -6.53
C GLY A 376 5.93 4.20 -5.24
N HIS A 377 6.09 3.07 -4.53
CA HIS A 377 6.91 3.00 -3.32
C HIS A 377 8.42 2.97 -3.64
N GLY A 378 9.24 3.32 -2.64
CA GLY A 378 10.71 3.27 -2.72
C GLY A 378 11.27 1.87 -2.58
N PHE A 379 12.59 1.74 -2.74
CA PHE A 379 13.30 0.49 -2.55
C PHE A 379 13.63 0.23 -1.07
N VAL A 380 13.81 -1.04 -0.74
CA VAL A 380 14.47 -1.43 0.51
C VAL A 380 15.97 -1.52 0.23
N MET A 381 16.72 -0.63 0.86
CA MET A 381 18.17 -0.51 0.71
C MET A 381 18.87 -1.35 1.79
N ALA A 382 20.12 -1.71 1.57
CA ALA A 382 20.95 -2.27 2.64
C ALA A 382 21.18 -1.25 3.77
N GLY A 383 21.63 -1.69 4.93
CA GLY A 383 21.79 -0.84 6.11
C GLY A 383 22.78 0.32 5.93
N ASP A 384 23.69 0.22 4.98
CA ASP A 384 24.64 1.25 4.56
C ASP A 384 24.08 2.23 3.51
N GLY A 385 22.80 2.07 3.13
CA GLY A 385 22.12 2.89 2.12
C GLY A 385 22.40 2.49 0.67
N GLN A 386 23.15 1.40 0.42
CA GLN A 386 23.36 0.89 -0.93
C GLN A 386 22.15 0.06 -1.41
N LYS A 387 21.91 0.03 -2.73
CA LYS A 387 20.92 -0.85 -3.32
C LYS A 387 21.33 -2.31 -3.11
N MET A 388 20.41 -3.13 -2.61
CA MET A 388 20.64 -4.57 -2.49
C MET A 388 20.78 -5.19 -3.88
N SER A 389 21.86 -5.95 -4.11
CA SER A 389 22.05 -6.70 -5.34
C SER A 389 22.78 -8.02 -5.08
N LYS A 390 22.44 -9.04 -5.88
CA LYS A 390 23.08 -10.37 -5.78
C LYS A 390 24.57 -10.30 -6.10
N SER A 391 24.98 -9.42 -7.00
CA SER A 391 26.39 -9.25 -7.41
C SER A 391 27.27 -8.66 -6.30
N ILE A 392 26.68 -7.84 -5.41
CA ILE A 392 27.40 -7.25 -4.26
C ILE A 392 27.32 -8.19 -3.04
N GLY A 393 26.39 -9.14 -3.03
CA GLY A 393 26.21 -10.08 -1.91
C GLY A 393 25.54 -9.48 -0.67
N ASN A 394 24.92 -8.29 -0.80
CA ASN A 394 24.27 -7.56 0.29
C ASN A 394 22.74 -7.77 0.34
N VAL A 395 22.22 -8.76 -0.40
CA VAL A 395 20.79 -9.08 -0.42
C VAL A 395 20.37 -9.74 0.88
N VAL A 396 19.36 -9.19 1.52
CA VAL A 396 18.73 -9.77 2.72
C VAL A 396 17.56 -10.64 2.26
N ASP A 397 17.59 -11.93 2.65
CA ASP A 397 16.50 -12.87 2.42
C ASP A 397 15.42 -12.69 3.50
N PRO A 398 14.17 -12.33 3.14
CA PRO A 398 13.09 -12.14 4.10
C PRO A 398 12.69 -13.45 4.80
N LEU A 399 12.83 -14.61 4.16
CA LEU A 399 12.50 -15.91 4.76
C LEU A 399 13.46 -16.24 5.90
N VAL A 400 14.76 -15.94 5.72
CA VAL A 400 15.77 -16.10 6.79
C VAL A 400 15.51 -15.14 7.95
N GLN A 401 15.07 -13.90 7.67
CA GLN A 401 14.71 -12.97 8.74
C GLN A 401 13.48 -13.45 9.54
N LEU A 402 12.51 -14.06 8.87
CA LEU A 402 11.30 -14.60 9.50
C LEU A 402 11.54 -15.89 10.32
N GLU A 403 12.70 -16.52 10.20
CA GLU A 403 13.13 -17.58 11.12
C GLU A 403 13.63 -17.03 12.45
N LYS A 404 14.20 -15.82 12.44
CA LYS A 404 14.75 -15.16 13.63
C LYS A 404 13.71 -14.30 14.35
N TYR A 405 12.83 -13.62 13.62
CA TYR A 405 11.91 -12.61 14.13
C TYR A 405 10.46 -13.00 13.83
N SER A 406 9.55 -12.59 14.70
CA SER A 406 8.11 -12.78 14.46
C SER A 406 7.63 -11.95 13.26
N SER A 407 6.59 -12.43 12.58
CA SER A 407 5.95 -11.68 11.50
C SER A 407 5.47 -10.29 11.96
N ASP A 408 4.98 -10.16 13.20
CA ASP A 408 4.52 -8.88 13.75
C ASP A 408 5.67 -7.87 13.86
N THR A 409 6.83 -8.29 14.37
CA THR A 409 8.04 -7.47 14.46
C THR A 409 8.50 -7.01 13.09
N PHE A 410 8.57 -7.96 12.14
CA PHE A 410 9.02 -7.70 10.77
C PHE A 410 8.07 -6.74 10.05
N ARG A 411 6.76 -6.97 10.11
CA ARG A 411 5.73 -6.11 9.53
C ARG A 411 5.74 -4.71 10.12
N TYR A 412 5.81 -4.61 11.46
CA TYR A 412 5.84 -3.32 12.15
C TYR A 412 7.07 -2.50 11.75
N TYR A 413 8.25 -3.14 11.73
CA TYR A 413 9.48 -2.49 11.31
C TYR A 413 9.40 -1.91 9.89
N LEU A 414 8.90 -2.71 8.92
CA LEU A 414 8.76 -2.25 7.53
C LEU A 414 7.81 -1.04 7.39
N MET A 415 6.77 -0.96 8.22
CA MET A 415 5.82 0.16 8.16
C MET A 415 6.27 1.39 8.95
N ARG A 416 7.07 1.19 9.99
CA ARG A 416 7.55 2.26 10.88
C ARG A 416 8.89 2.85 10.45
N GLY A 417 9.71 2.07 9.73
CA GLY A 417 11.13 2.33 9.49
C GLY A 417 11.46 3.49 8.53
N GLY A 418 10.45 4.15 7.93
CA GLY A 418 10.68 5.28 7.04
C GLY A 418 9.41 5.87 6.45
N VAL A 419 9.55 6.95 5.69
CA VAL A 419 8.45 7.61 4.99
C VAL A 419 8.03 6.75 3.80
N TYR A 420 6.78 6.27 3.80
CA TYR A 420 6.26 5.45 2.71
C TYR A 420 6.30 6.23 1.39
N GLY A 421 6.83 5.60 0.34
CA GLY A 421 7.13 6.24 -0.95
C GLY A 421 8.60 6.63 -1.14
N SER A 422 9.38 6.73 -0.05
CA SER A 422 10.83 6.91 -0.09
C SER A 422 11.57 5.58 0.04
N ASP A 423 12.85 5.57 -0.33
CA ASP A 423 13.71 4.41 -0.07
C ASP A 423 13.93 4.26 1.44
N ILE A 424 13.87 3.03 1.93
CA ILE A 424 14.04 2.72 3.35
C ILE A 424 15.26 1.82 3.56
N PRO A 425 16.15 2.12 4.53
CA PRO A 425 17.24 1.21 4.87
C PRO A 425 16.72 0.04 5.70
N PHE A 426 17.18 -1.17 5.41
CA PHE A 426 16.96 -2.34 6.24
C PHE A 426 18.20 -2.66 7.05
N SER A 427 18.04 -2.69 8.37
CA SER A 427 19.09 -3.09 9.30
C SER A 427 18.50 -4.00 10.38
N GLU A 428 19.09 -5.17 10.58
CA GLU A 428 18.69 -6.10 11.65
C GLU A 428 18.80 -5.44 13.04
N GLN A 429 19.82 -4.61 13.23
CA GLN A 429 19.99 -3.85 14.48
C GLN A 429 18.83 -2.85 14.69
N ALA A 430 18.44 -2.11 13.64
CA ALA A 430 17.31 -1.18 13.71
C ALA A 430 15.97 -1.90 13.93
N LEU A 431 15.78 -3.09 13.35
CA LEU A 431 14.61 -3.93 13.59
C LEU A 431 14.51 -4.33 15.06
N VAL A 432 15.62 -4.79 15.66
CA VAL A 432 15.65 -5.16 17.09
C VAL A 432 15.39 -3.95 17.98
N LEU A 433 15.98 -2.80 17.66
CA LEU A 433 15.77 -1.57 18.42
C LEU A 433 14.30 -1.14 18.36
N THR A 434 13.69 -1.12 17.18
CA THR A 434 12.27 -0.77 16.99
C THR A 434 11.35 -1.74 17.72
N HIS A 435 11.65 -3.04 17.66
CA HIS A 435 10.91 -4.04 18.43
C HIS A 435 10.96 -3.76 19.93
N ASN A 436 12.15 -3.54 20.48
CA ASN A 436 12.32 -3.34 21.90
C ASN A 436 11.63 -2.04 22.36
N SER A 437 11.91 -0.91 21.66
CA SER A 437 11.39 0.40 22.09
C SER A 437 9.87 0.53 21.98
N ASP A 438 9.29 0.06 20.89
CA ASP A 438 7.87 0.31 20.60
C ASP A 438 6.98 -0.89 20.99
N LEU A 439 7.37 -2.12 20.63
CA LEU A 439 6.54 -3.28 20.83
C LEU A 439 6.72 -3.90 22.22
N ALA A 440 7.96 -4.05 22.70
CA ALA A 440 8.21 -4.67 24.01
C ALA A 440 7.97 -3.66 25.15
N ASP A 441 8.70 -2.52 25.11
CA ASP A 441 8.72 -1.58 26.24
C ASP A 441 7.47 -0.69 26.32
N VAL A 442 6.81 -0.41 25.19
CA VAL A 442 5.60 0.42 25.17
C VAL A 442 4.34 -0.44 25.16
N LEU A 443 4.09 -1.19 24.09
CA LEU A 443 2.87 -2.00 23.95
C LEU A 443 2.85 -3.19 24.90
N GLY A 444 3.93 -3.96 24.97
CA GLY A 444 4.07 -5.14 25.82
C GLY A 444 3.96 -4.77 27.30
N ASN A 445 4.58 -3.65 27.72
CA ASN A 445 4.47 -3.14 29.09
C ASN A 445 3.03 -2.74 29.43
N LEU A 446 2.31 -2.06 28.54
CA LEU A 446 0.90 -1.72 28.76
C LEU A 446 0.04 -2.98 28.95
N VAL A 447 0.18 -3.97 28.07
CA VAL A 447 -0.54 -5.24 28.15
C VAL A 447 -0.22 -5.95 29.48
N HIS A 448 1.07 -6.03 29.84
CA HIS A 448 1.51 -6.67 31.09
C HIS A 448 0.95 -5.96 32.34
N ARG A 449 1.00 -4.63 32.39
CA ARG A 449 0.47 -3.83 33.49
C ARG A 449 -1.04 -3.98 33.62
N ALA A 450 -1.78 -3.87 32.50
CA ALA A 450 -3.23 -3.97 32.47
C ALA A 450 -3.72 -5.36 32.93
N THR A 451 -3.11 -6.43 32.40
CA THR A 451 -3.46 -7.82 32.78
C THR A 451 -3.14 -8.13 34.24
N ASN A 452 -2.00 -7.67 34.75
CA ASN A 452 -1.66 -7.85 36.17
C ASN A 452 -2.60 -7.10 37.10
N LEU A 453 -3.01 -5.87 36.76
CA LEU A 453 -3.99 -5.12 37.51
C LEU A 453 -5.36 -5.84 37.54
N CYS A 454 -5.79 -6.39 36.40
CA CYS A 454 -7.01 -7.16 36.27
C CYS A 454 -6.96 -8.44 37.13
N LEU A 455 -5.87 -9.20 37.08
CA LEU A 455 -5.67 -10.41 37.88
C LEU A 455 -5.70 -10.12 39.39
N LYS A 456 -5.00 -9.07 39.83
CA LYS A 456 -4.85 -8.75 41.25
C LYS A 456 -6.09 -8.10 41.87
N ASN A 457 -6.84 -7.32 41.09
CA ASN A 457 -7.88 -6.44 41.65
C ASN A 457 -9.29 -6.72 41.14
N CYS A 458 -9.45 -7.62 40.14
CA CYS A 458 -10.73 -7.92 39.51
C CYS A 458 -10.91 -9.42 39.26
N ASP A 459 -10.22 -10.27 40.03
CA ASP A 459 -10.30 -11.76 39.94
C ASP A 459 -10.08 -12.28 38.51
N GLY A 460 -9.24 -11.57 37.72
CA GLY A 460 -8.99 -11.87 36.32
C GLY A 460 -10.12 -11.49 35.35
N LYS A 461 -11.18 -10.84 35.84
CA LYS A 461 -12.33 -10.43 35.01
C LYS A 461 -12.23 -8.94 34.64
N VAL A 462 -12.55 -8.59 33.43
CA VAL A 462 -12.69 -7.18 33.02
C VAL A 462 -13.91 -6.60 33.72
N PRO A 463 -13.79 -5.48 34.47
CA PRO A 463 -14.91 -4.88 35.16
C PRO A 463 -16.06 -4.49 34.26
N ASP A 464 -17.30 -4.67 34.73
CA ASP A 464 -18.51 -4.34 34.01
C ASP A 464 -18.80 -2.83 33.93
N ALA A 465 -18.35 -2.05 34.91
CA ALA A 465 -18.51 -0.61 34.94
C ALA A 465 -17.44 0.09 34.09
N LEU A 466 -17.87 0.91 33.16
CA LEU A 466 -16.99 1.78 32.40
C LEU A 466 -16.92 3.16 33.05
N GLY A 467 -15.72 3.67 33.27
CA GLY A 467 -15.54 5.08 33.55
C GLY A 467 -15.93 5.95 32.34
N THR A 468 -16.40 7.15 32.61
CA THR A 468 -16.79 8.12 31.58
C THR A 468 -15.59 8.84 30.94
N ALA A 469 -14.41 8.78 31.58
CA ALA A 469 -13.19 9.41 31.09
C ALA A 469 -12.38 8.43 30.22
N SER A 470 -12.06 8.84 29.02
CA SER A 470 -11.09 8.14 28.15
C SER A 470 -9.77 8.89 28.17
N VAL A 471 -8.67 8.18 28.36
CA VAL A 471 -7.30 8.72 28.31
C VAL A 471 -6.96 9.18 26.89
N VAL A 472 -7.53 8.51 25.90
CA VAL A 472 -7.31 8.78 24.48
C VAL A 472 -8.61 9.26 23.85
N ASP A 473 -8.59 10.36 23.13
CA ASP A 473 -9.72 10.78 22.29
C ASP A 473 -9.82 9.82 21.08
N VAL A 474 -10.62 8.78 21.26
CA VAL A 474 -10.77 7.70 20.27
C VAL A 474 -11.32 8.19 18.93
N PRO A 475 -12.38 9.04 18.88
CA PRO A 475 -12.85 9.62 17.61
C PRO A 475 -11.74 10.39 16.88
N LEU A 476 -11.00 11.23 17.59
CA LEU A 476 -9.91 12.02 17.00
C LEU A 476 -8.78 11.10 16.48
N LEU A 477 -8.35 10.14 17.29
CA LEU A 477 -7.31 9.18 16.88
C LEU A 477 -7.74 8.39 15.64
N ARG A 478 -9.01 7.97 15.58
CA ARG A 478 -9.56 7.28 14.41
C ARG A 478 -9.50 8.15 13.17
N ALA A 479 -9.92 9.43 13.26
CA ALA A 479 -9.86 10.35 12.15
C ALA A 479 -8.43 10.64 11.68
N GLN A 480 -7.50 10.87 12.62
CA GLN A 480 -6.09 11.06 12.29
C GLN A 480 -5.48 9.83 11.62
N THR A 481 -5.82 8.64 12.08
CA THR A 481 -5.38 7.38 11.46
C THR A 481 -5.95 7.23 10.04
N GLU A 482 -7.22 7.59 9.83
CA GLU A 482 -7.83 7.60 8.50
C GLU A 482 -7.13 8.57 7.55
N MET A 483 -6.84 9.79 8.01
CA MET A 483 -6.07 10.77 7.23
C MET A 483 -4.67 10.26 6.88
N ALA A 484 -3.99 9.59 7.81
CA ALA A 484 -2.68 9.03 7.58
C ALA A 484 -2.72 7.93 6.50
N PHE A 485 -3.69 7.01 6.57
CA PHE A 485 -3.82 5.93 5.58
C PHE A 485 -4.29 6.43 4.21
N THR A 486 -5.25 7.35 4.15
CA THR A 486 -5.70 7.94 2.87
C THR A 486 -4.61 8.77 2.20
N GLY A 487 -3.68 9.34 2.99
CA GLY A 487 -2.48 10.03 2.52
C GLY A 487 -1.28 9.13 2.28
N PHE A 488 -1.43 7.80 2.36
CA PHE A 488 -0.33 6.83 2.26
C PHE A 488 0.82 7.05 3.25
N LYS A 489 0.52 7.53 4.46
CA LYS A 489 1.49 7.82 5.52
C LYS A 489 1.46 6.73 6.60
N THR A 490 1.79 5.51 6.23
CA THR A 490 1.73 4.34 7.12
C THR A 490 2.58 4.51 8.38
N HIS A 491 3.74 5.16 8.28
CA HIS A 491 4.62 5.47 9.41
C HIS A 491 3.96 6.41 10.42
N GLU A 492 3.20 7.44 9.96
CA GLU A 492 2.44 8.33 10.84
C GLU A 492 1.30 7.56 11.54
N ALA A 493 0.60 6.67 10.84
CA ALA A 493 -0.42 5.82 11.44
C ALA A 493 0.15 4.91 12.55
N CYS A 494 1.34 4.32 12.34
CA CYS A 494 2.05 3.55 13.36
C CYS A 494 2.42 4.44 14.58
N GLU A 495 2.89 5.65 14.33
CA GLU A 495 3.27 6.61 15.37
C GLU A 495 2.07 7.05 16.21
N LEU A 496 0.94 7.38 15.59
CA LEU A 496 -0.31 7.69 16.28
C LEU A 496 -0.74 6.56 17.22
N ALA A 497 -0.65 5.32 16.74
CA ALA A 497 -0.97 4.14 17.55
C ALA A 497 -0.05 4.00 18.78
N ILE A 498 1.26 4.09 18.59
CA ILE A 498 2.24 3.96 19.68
C ILE A 498 2.15 5.12 20.67
N ASN A 499 1.90 6.34 20.21
CA ASN A 499 1.74 7.50 21.10
C ASN A 499 0.48 7.36 21.97
N ALA A 500 -0.63 6.86 21.44
CA ALA A 500 -1.81 6.54 22.26
C ALA A 500 -1.52 5.51 23.34
N VAL A 501 -0.67 4.52 23.05
CA VAL A 501 -0.21 3.52 24.05
C VAL A 501 0.72 4.17 25.08
N LYS A 502 1.63 5.07 24.69
CA LYS A 502 2.50 5.83 25.61
C LYS A 502 1.68 6.68 26.57
N ASP A 503 0.68 7.40 26.06
CA ASP A 503 -0.22 8.24 26.89
C ASP A 503 -0.99 7.40 27.89
N THR A 504 -1.47 6.21 27.50
CA THR A 504 -2.13 5.27 28.39
C THR A 504 -1.17 4.73 29.46
N ASN A 505 0.08 4.42 29.12
CA ASN A 505 1.11 4.01 30.10
C ASN A 505 1.42 5.13 31.09
N LYS A 506 1.53 6.38 30.60
CA LYS A 506 1.73 7.57 31.44
C LYS A 506 0.59 7.74 32.41
N PHE A 507 -0.67 7.69 31.94
CA PHE A 507 -1.85 7.76 32.78
C PHE A 507 -1.85 6.68 33.88
N LEU A 508 -1.53 5.42 33.56
CA LEU A 508 -1.42 4.35 34.56
C LEU A 508 -0.33 4.63 35.61
N THR A 509 0.76 5.30 35.22
CA THR A 509 1.84 5.67 36.14
C THR A 509 1.39 6.81 37.07
N GLU A 510 0.76 7.84 36.55
CA GLU A 510 0.28 9.00 37.32
C GLU A 510 -0.88 8.65 38.24
N SER A 511 -1.81 7.80 37.78
CA SER A 511 -2.94 7.33 38.56
C SER A 511 -2.56 6.35 39.67
N ALA A 512 -1.40 5.72 39.57
CA ALA A 512 -0.81 4.77 40.52
C ALA A 512 -1.86 3.82 41.17
N PRO A 513 -2.68 3.08 40.39
CA PRO A 513 -3.81 2.29 40.94
C PRO A 513 -3.38 1.20 41.92
N TRP A 514 -2.09 0.87 41.97
CA TRP A 514 -1.49 -0.07 42.94
C TRP A 514 -1.24 0.56 44.34
N ALA A 515 -1.23 1.88 44.43
CA ALA A 515 -0.97 2.62 45.69
C ALA A 515 -2.27 2.96 46.44
N VAL A 516 -3.43 2.80 45.84
CA VAL A 516 -4.73 3.09 46.46
C VAL A 516 -5.00 2.06 47.54
N LYS A 517 -5.01 2.52 48.83
CA LYS A 517 -5.34 1.73 50.03
C LYS A 517 -6.79 2.04 50.40
N GLY A 518 -7.69 1.05 50.43
CA GLY A 518 -9.07 1.23 50.88
C GLY A 518 -10.08 0.29 50.22
N ASP A 519 -11.33 0.32 50.68
CA ASP A 519 -12.43 -0.60 50.36
C ASP A 519 -12.94 -0.56 48.92
N GLY A 520 -12.11 -0.67 47.95
CA GLY A 520 -12.52 -0.92 46.57
C GLY A 520 -13.33 0.17 45.85
N ALA A 521 -13.92 1.16 46.56
CA ALA A 521 -14.73 2.21 45.98
C ALA A 521 -13.89 3.26 45.19
N GLU A 522 -12.74 3.67 45.73
CA GLU A 522 -11.80 4.55 45.05
C GLU A 522 -11.02 3.82 43.96
N LEU A 523 -10.65 2.57 44.19
CA LEU A 523 -10.12 1.67 43.16
C LEU A 523 -11.10 1.49 41.99
N LYS A 524 -12.41 1.46 42.26
CA LYS A 524 -13.46 1.43 41.22
C LYS A 524 -13.52 2.71 40.39
N LYS A 525 -13.10 3.88 40.89
CA LYS A 525 -13.02 5.15 40.15
C LYS A 525 -11.85 5.16 39.16
N VAL A 526 -10.71 4.56 39.53
CA VAL A 526 -9.50 4.52 38.65
C VAL A 526 -9.53 3.32 37.70
N ARG A 527 -10.14 2.20 38.11
CA ARG A 527 -10.26 0.97 37.29
C ARG A 527 -11.02 1.14 35.97
N PRO A 528 -12.14 1.91 35.88
CA PRO A 528 -12.88 2.03 34.65
C PRO A 528 -12.13 2.75 33.51
N CYS A 529 -11.20 3.65 33.86
CA CYS A 529 -10.41 4.37 32.87
C CYS A 529 -9.35 3.51 32.17
N ALA A 530 -8.89 2.42 32.83
CA ALA A 530 -7.87 1.53 32.28
C ALA A 530 -8.43 0.44 31.34
N PHE A 531 -9.76 0.18 31.37
CA PHE A 531 -10.39 -0.93 30.66
C PHE A 531 -11.72 -0.50 29.98
N PRO A 532 -11.69 0.09 28.80
CA PRO A 532 -12.91 0.39 28.06
C PRO A 532 -13.64 -0.89 27.60
N LYS A 533 -14.96 -0.98 27.83
CA LYS A 533 -15.83 -2.16 27.72
C LYS A 533 -16.21 -2.60 26.33
N SER A 534 -16.02 -1.83 25.28
CA SER A 534 -16.56 -2.23 23.99
C SER A 534 -15.64 -3.19 23.24
N ARG A 535 -16.20 -4.31 22.76
CA ARG A 535 -15.56 -5.19 21.76
C ARG A 535 -15.10 -4.43 20.50
N HIS A 536 -15.43 -3.14 20.41
CA HIS A 536 -15.15 -2.21 19.32
C HIS A 536 -14.20 -1.07 19.71
N THR A 537 -13.57 -1.09 20.89
CA THR A 537 -12.66 -0.02 21.33
C THR A 537 -11.26 -0.13 20.77
N VAL A 538 -10.55 0.98 20.80
CA VAL A 538 -9.30 1.29 20.10
C VAL A 538 -8.15 0.33 20.41
N LEU A 539 -8.04 -0.22 21.61
CA LEU A 539 -6.96 -1.17 21.90
C LEU A 539 -7.04 -2.46 21.04
N PRO A 540 -8.20 -3.13 20.86
CA PRO A 540 -8.35 -4.17 19.84
C PRO A 540 -8.19 -3.64 18.43
N LYS A 541 -8.64 -2.41 18.11
CA LYS A 541 -8.53 -1.82 16.76
C LYS A 541 -7.15 -1.25 16.47
N LEU A 542 -6.42 -0.75 17.45
CA LEU A 542 -5.00 -0.37 17.34
C LEU A 542 -4.08 -1.59 17.24
N VAL A 543 -4.37 -2.63 18.02
CA VAL A 543 -3.75 -3.94 17.87
C VAL A 543 -4.21 -4.58 16.56
N THR A 544 -5.40 -4.26 16.05
CA THR A 544 -5.93 -4.75 14.77
C THR A 544 -5.19 -4.15 13.58
N VAL A 545 -4.76 -2.91 13.59
CA VAL A 545 -3.84 -2.37 12.57
C VAL A 545 -2.51 -3.15 12.55
N VAL A 546 -2.09 -3.65 13.71
CA VAL A 546 -0.89 -4.49 13.87
C VAL A 546 -1.21 -6.00 13.84
N HIS A 547 -2.44 -6.42 14.20
CA HIS A 547 -2.76 -7.83 14.56
C HIS A 547 -3.99 -8.45 13.92
N THR A 548 -4.72 -7.82 12.98
CA THR A 548 -5.93 -8.44 12.43
C THR A 548 -5.67 -9.62 11.54
N SER A 549 -5.42 -10.76 12.09
CA SER A 549 -5.52 -12.02 11.36
C SER A 549 -6.30 -13.14 12.05
N ARG A 550 -7.03 -12.92 13.14
CA ARG A 550 -7.88 -14.00 13.69
C ARG A 550 -9.07 -13.46 14.48
N TYR A 551 -10.13 -13.08 13.79
CA TYR A 551 -11.48 -13.07 14.36
C TYR A 551 -12.43 -13.97 13.54
N THR A 552 -12.01 -15.22 13.39
CA THR A 552 -12.92 -16.37 13.27
C THR A 552 -12.21 -17.53 13.93
N SER A 553 -12.76 -17.99 15.06
CA SER A 553 -12.34 -19.16 15.84
C SER A 553 -10.99 -19.03 16.56
N ASP A 554 -11.09 -19.02 17.86
CA ASP A 554 -10.25 -19.62 18.90
C ASP A 554 -9.76 -18.70 20.00
N THR A 555 -10.63 -18.53 20.98
CA THR A 555 -10.34 -18.11 22.37
C THR A 555 -9.34 -19.06 23.07
N PHE A 556 -8.82 -20.08 22.37
CA PHE A 556 -7.99 -21.14 22.95
C PHE A 556 -6.47 -20.94 22.80
N LEU A 557 -6.00 -20.01 21.99
CA LEU A 557 -4.55 -19.84 21.74
C LEU A 557 -3.82 -18.96 22.77
N PHE A 558 -4.53 -18.19 23.56
CA PHE A 558 -3.94 -17.39 24.64
C PHE A 558 -3.35 -18.27 25.76
N GLN A 559 -3.87 -19.47 25.99
CA GLN A 559 -3.34 -20.40 26.99
C GLN A 559 -2.10 -21.18 26.50
N LYS A 560 -1.97 -21.47 25.22
CA LYS A 560 -0.82 -22.23 24.68
C LYS A 560 0.46 -21.38 24.53
N ARG A 561 0.35 -20.08 24.28
CA ARG A 561 1.52 -19.19 24.18
C ARG A 561 2.11 -18.74 25.51
N ARG A 562 1.42 -18.92 26.63
CA ARG A 562 1.98 -18.68 27.99
C ARG A 562 3.25 -19.49 28.28
N LYS A 563 3.39 -20.69 27.68
CA LYS A 563 4.57 -21.56 27.89
C LYS A 563 5.78 -21.18 27.00
N SER A 564 5.58 -20.56 25.84
CA SER A 564 6.68 -20.11 24.99
C SER A 564 7.23 -18.73 25.39
N PHE A 565 6.38 -17.80 25.87
CA PHE A 565 6.82 -16.50 26.38
C PHE A 565 7.65 -16.64 27.67
N ALA A 566 7.29 -17.58 28.54
CA ALA A 566 8.04 -17.83 29.77
C ALA A 566 9.43 -18.48 29.53
N ARG A 567 9.67 -19.11 28.36
CA ARG A 567 10.97 -19.69 28.02
C ARG A 567 11.96 -18.69 27.42
N LEU A 568 11.50 -17.60 26.83
CA LEU A 568 12.33 -16.56 26.23
C LEU A 568 12.81 -15.50 27.25
N TRP A 569 12.26 -15.49 28.45
CA TRP A 569 12.55 -14.48 29.48
C TRP A 569 13.20 -15.07 30.73
N LYS A 570 14.29 -15.82 30.58
CA LYS A 570 15.20 -16.10 31.69
C LYS A 570 16.43 -15.20 31.52
N PRO A 571 16.71 -14.27 32.46
CA PRO A 571 17.96 -13.53 32.45
C PRO A 571 19.12 -14.51 32.66
N ARG A 572 20.04 -14.57 31.72
CA ARG A 572 21.30 -15.29 31.92
C ARG A 572 22.20 -14.47 32.84
N THR A 573 22.08 -14.68 34.15
CA THR A 573 23.09 -14.29 35.13
C THR A 573 23.96 -15.50 35.40
N SER A 574 25.16 -15.53 34.83
CA SER A 574 26.36 -16.05 35.50
C SER A 574 27.60 -15.70 34.68
N PRO A 575 28.67 -15.20 35.34
CA PRO A 575 29.93 -14.87 34.68
C PRO A 575 30.69 -16.19 34.40
N ARG A 576 31.08 -16.41 33.15
CA ARG A 576 32.06 -17.47 32.86
C ARG A 576 33.47 -16.89 33.02
N THR A 577 34.11 -17.35 34.07
CA THR A 577 35.54 -17.30 34.32
C THR A 577 36.34 -17.82 33.11
N PHE A 578 37.21 -17.00 32.58
CA PHE A 578 38.25 -17.41 31.64
C PHE A 578 39.23 -18.32 32.40
N CYS A 579 39.37 -19.56 31.98
CA CYS A 579 40.52 -20.39 32.33
C CYS A 579 41.30 -20.68 31.05
N ARG A 580 42.57 -20.26 31.08
CA ARG A 580 43.59 -20.55 30.07
C ARG A 580 43.92 -22.04 30.03
N ARG A 581 43.90 -22.65 28.86
CA ARG A 581 45.03 -23.42 28.32
C ARG A 581 44.84 -23.58 26.80
#